data_2d9dd8228defb6266b70fa8dd1bd801a
#
_entry.id   2d9dd8228defb6266b70fa8dd1bd801a
#
_cell.length_a   1.000
_cell.length_b   1.000
_cell.length_c   1.000
_cell.angle_alpha   90.00
_cell.angle_beta   90.00
_cell.angle_gamma   90.00
#
_symmetry.space_group_name_H-M   'P 1'
#
loop_
_entity.id
_entity.type
_entity.pdbx_description
1 polymer ?
#
loop_
_entity_poly.entity_id
_entity_poly.type
_entity_poly.pdbx_seq_one_letter_code
_entity_poly.pdbx_strand_id
1 'polypeptide(L)'
;MNDAPLFFSGFETLWRTVLLGVLSYVVVVALLRISGKRTLSKFNMFDFVITIAFGSVLASMLISKTVTLAQGAVAFAVLIVLQLVVTYLSVRSERFQSVIKAQPSILYYEGTYYRDRMRRERVSEEELHASARQSGVGGMDQVGALILETDGTISVIASSSMGDQTALPDRDRVPKL
;
A
#
# COMPACT_ATOMS: atom_id res chain seq x y z
N MET A 1 -42.15 -12.36 -5.90
CA MET A 1 -41.00 -11.66 -5.32
C MET A 1 -40.54 -12.53 -4.15
N ASN A 2 -39.33 -13.14 -4.25
CA ASN A 2 -38.80 -13.91 -3.13
C ASN A 2 -38.25 -12.91 -2.12
N ASP A 3 -39.00 -12.68 -1.05
CA ASP A 3 -38.54 -11.86 0.07
C ASP A 3 -37.39 -12.60 0.74
N ALA A 4 -36.16 -12.17 0.47
CA ALA A 4 -34.99 -12.69 1.14
C ALA A 4 -35.14 -12.36 2.65
N PRO A 5 -35.00 -13.34 3.56
CA PRO A 5 -35.17 -13.12 4.98
C PRO A 5 -34.11 -12.13 5.49
N LEU A 6 -34.57 -11.03 6.12
CA LEU A 6 -33.70 -9.94 6.59
C LEU A 6 -32.71 -10.36 7.69
N PHE A 7 -33.06 -11.28 8.56
CA PHE A 7 -32.24 -11.59 9.74
C PHE A 7 -31.66 -13.00 9.77
N PHE A 8 -32.31 -13.98 9.14
CA PHE A 8 -31.88 -15.37 9.24
C PHE A 8 -32.31 -16.20 8.04
N SER A 9 -31.33 -16.68 7.26
CA SER A 9 -31.54 -17.48 6.05
C SER A 9 -31.45 -19.00 6.29
N GLY A 10 -31.46 -19.43 7.55
CA GLY A 10 -31.35 -20.85 7.93
C GLY A 10 -29.94 -21.27 8.33
N PHE A 11 -29.84 -22.34 9.14
CA PHE A 11 -28.59 -22.87 9.64
C PHE A 11 -27.66 -23.38 8.54
N GLU A 12 -28.20 -23.86 7.43
CA GLU A 12 -27.43 -24.29 6.25
C GLU A 12 -26.59 -23.15 5.66
N THR A 13 -27.17 -21.97 5.54
CA THR A 13 -26.44 -20.79 5.03
C THR A 13 -25.32 -20.37 6.00
N LEU A 14 -25.58 -20.40 7.30
CA LEU A 14 -24.56 -20.06 8.30
C LEU A 14 -23.42 -21.08 8.29
N TRP A 15 -23.74 -22.37 8.29
CA TRP A 15 -22.72 -23.43 8.24
C TRP A 15 -21.87 -23.36 6.96
N ARG A 16 -22.51 -23.15 5.80
CA ARG A 16 -21.81 -22.92 4.54
C ARG A 16 -20.85 -21.73 4.62
N THR A 17 -21.28 -20.60 5.19
CA THR A 17 -20.44 -19.40 5.35
C THR A 17 -19.23 -19.71 6.23
N VAL A 18 -19.40 -20.39 7.36
CA VAL A 18 -18.30 -20.79 8.24
C VAL A 18 -17.33 -21.73 7.52
N LEU A 19 -17.84 -22.77 6.87
CA LEU A 19 -17.02 -23.74 6.17
C LEU A 19 -16.23 -23.07 5.03
N LEU A 20 -16.90 -22.31 4.17
CA LEU A 20 -16.24 -21.59 3.08
C LEU A 20 -15.28 -20.53 3.62
N GLY A 21 -15.60 -19.88 4.73
CA GLY A 21 -14.72 -18.92 5.37
C GLY A 21 -13.40 -19.55 5.77
N VAL A 22 -13.45 -20.66 6.49
CA VAL A 22 -12.24 -21.40 6.91
C VAL A 22 -11.44 -21.90 5.71
N LEU A 23 -12.11 -22.55 4.75
CA LEU A 23 -11.43 -23.09 3.57
C LEU A 23 -10.82 -21.96 2.72
N SER A 24 -11.55 -20.88 2.47
CA SER A 24 -11.06 -19.73 1.72
C SER A 24 -9.87 -19.07 2.39
N TYR A 25 -9.91 -18.91 3.72
CA TYR A 25 -8.79 -18.37 4.49
C TYR A 25 -7.53 -19.23 4.34
N VAL A 26 -7.66 -20.55 4.47
CA VAL A 26 -6.54 -21.50 4.30
C VAL A 26 -5.97 -21.40 2.88
N VAL A 27 -6.83 -21.37 1.85
CA VAL A 27 -6.41 -21.24 0.44
C VAL A 27 -5.66 -19.94 0.23
N VAL A 28 -6.19 -18.82 0.72
CA VAL A 28 -5.54 -17.49 0.59
C VAL A 28 -4.18 -17.48 1.26
N VAL A 29 -4.10 -17.96 2.51
CA VAL A 29 -2.83 -17.99 3.25
C VAL A 29 -1.81 -18.88 2.55
N ALA A 30 -2.22 -20.05 2.04
CA ALA A 30 -1.34 -20.94 1.28
C ALA A 30 -0.82 -20.27 0.00
N LEU A 31 -1.68 -19.64 -0.79
CA LEU A 31 -1.31 -18.96 -2.02
C LEU A 31 -0.36 -17.78 -1.75
N LEU A 32 -0.65 -16.96 -0.74
CA LEU A 32 0.19 -15.84 -0.34
C LEU A 32 1.55 -16.30 0.20
N ARG A 33 1.60 -17.40 0.91
CA ARG A 33 2.85 -17.98 1.41
C ARG A 33 3.74 -18.50 0.27
N ILE A 34 3.15 -19.10 -0.75
CA ILE A 34 3.88 -19.61 -1.94
C ILE A 34 4.38 -18.44 -2.78
N SER A 35 3.62 -17.34 -2.90
CA SER A 35 3.98 -16.19 -3.71
C SER A 35 5.14 -15.36 -3.14
N GLY A 36 5.54 -15.59 -1.88
CA GLY A 36 6.72 -15.01 -1.27
C GLY A 36 6.48 -13.77 -0.41
N LYS A 37 7.54 -13.33 0.29
CA LYS A 37 7.48 -12.28 1.34
C LYS A 37 7.09 -10.89 0.83
N ARG A 38 7.18 -10.63 -0.47
CA ARG A 38 6.92 -9.30 -1.07
C ARG A 38 5.47 -9.05 -1.45
N THR A 39 4.65 -10.09 -1.53
CA THR A 39 3.25 -10.00 -2.00
C THR A 39 2.34 -9.20 -1.06
N LEU A 40 2.67 -9.13 0.23
CA LEU A 40 1.92 -8.38 1.25
C LEU A 40 2.62 -7.09 1.70
N SER A 41 3.74 -6.75 1.09
CA SER A 41 4.50 -5.56 1.45
C SER A 41 3.92 -4.32 0.80
N LYS A 42 3.45 -3.38 1.60
CA LYS A 42 2.89 -2.09 1.16
C LYS A 42 4.01 -1.12 0.77
N PHE A 43 4.69 -1.37 -0.35
CA PHE A 43 5.75 -0.48 -0.82
C PHE A 43 5.26 0.61 -1.78
N ASN A 44 4.02 0.52 -2.27
CA ASN A 44 3.45 1.54 -3.17
C ASN A 44 1.92 1.43 -3.24
N MET A 45 1.30 2.43 -3.88
CA MET A 45 -0.16 2.49 -4.08
C MET A 45 -0.72 1.28 -4.83
N PHE A 46 0.07 0.66 -5.70
CA PHE A 46 -0.33 -0.53 -6.47
C PHE A 46 -0.54 -1.75 -5.57
N ASP A 47 0.37 -1.95 -4.60
CA ASP A 47 0.26 -3.04 -3.62
C ASP A 47 -0.98 -2.86 -2.74
N PHE A 48 -1.36 -1.60 -2.45
CA PHE A 48 -2.59 -1.28 -1.72
C PHE A 48 -3.84 -1.69 -2.49
N VAL A 49 -3.92 -1.37 -3.80
CA VAL A 49 -5.05 -1.76 -4.66
C VAL A 49 -5.22 -3.28 -4.69
N ILE A 50 -4.13 -4.01 -4.84
CA ILE A 50 -4.16 -5.49 -4.83
C ILE A 50 -4.61 -6.03 -3.47
N THR A 51 -4.19 -5.42 -2.36
CA THR A 51 -4.64 -5.84 -1.02
C THR A 51 -6.15 -5.67 -0.87
N ILE A 52 -6.72 -4.57 -1.37
CA ILE A 52 -8.18 -4.36 -1.40
C ILE A 52 -8.87 -5.42 -2.28
N ALA A 53 -8.32 -5.69 -3.46
CA ALA A 53 -8.85 -6.71 -4.36
C ALA A 53 -8.87 -8.10 -3.71
N PHE A 54 -7.84 -8.48 -2.96
CA PHE A 54 -7.81 -9.73 -2.19
C PHE A 54 -8.94 -9.76 -1.15
N GLY A 55 -9.14 -8.70 -0.38
CA GLY A 55 -10.23 -8.61 0.57
C GLY A 55 -11.61 -8.75 -0.09
N SER A 56 -11.79 -8.14 -1.27
CA SER A 56 -13.04 -8.21 -2.04
C SER A 56 -13.33 -9.62 -2.57
N VAL A 57 -12.32 -10.31 -3.09
CA VAL A 57 -12.47 -11.71 -3.54
C VAL A 57 -12.82 -12.60 -2.35
N LEU A 58 -12.14 -12.45 -1.22
CA LEU A 58 -12.44 -13.21 0.00
C LEU A 58 -13.87 -12.97 0.48
N ALA A 59 -14.32 -11.72 0.57
CA ALA A 59 -15.68 -11.37 0.95
C ALA A 59 -16.71 -12.00 0.00
N SER A 60 -16.46 -11.97 -1.31
CA SER A 60 -17.32 -12.61 -2.31
C SER A 60 -17.43 -14.12 -2.13
N MET A 61 -16.31 -14.79 -1.80
CA MET A 61 -16.29 -16.24 -1.52
C MET A 61 -17.12 -16.62 -0.29
N LEU A 62 -17.12 -15.76 0.74
CA LEU A 62 -17.86 -16.01 1.98
C LEU A 62 -19.37 -15.82 1.82
N ILE A 63 -19.78 -14.74 1.15
CA ILE A 63 -21.15 -14.24 1.18
C ILE A 63 -21.94 -14.66 -0.08
N SER A 64 -21.31 -14.71 -1.24
CA SER A 64 -21.98 -15.03 -2.49
C SER A 64 -22.38 -16.51 -2.56
N LYS A 65 -23.62 -16.77 -2.95
CA LYS A 65 -24.11 -18.14 -3.19
C LYS A 65 -23.66 -18.71 -4.53
N THR A 66 -23.23 -17.85 -5.45
CA THR A 66 -22.87 -18.23 -6.83
C THR A 66 -21.37 -18.44 -7.01
N VAL A 67 -20.53 -17.86 -6.15
CA VAL A 67 -19.07 -18.01 -6.23
C VAL A 67 -18.64 -19.29 -5.54
N THR A 68 -17.95 -20.14 -6.30
CA THR A 68 -17.39 -21.38 -5.76
C THR A 68 -15.98 -21.15 -5.16
N LEU A 69 -15.54 -22.06 -4.28
CA LEU A 69 -14.17 -22.03 -3.74
C LEU A 69 -13.12 -22.05 -4.86
N ALA A 70 -13.33 -22.85 -5.89
CA ALA A 70 -12.43 -22.96 -7.03
C ALA A 70 -12.34 -21.64 -7.82
N GLN A 71 -13.46 -20.97 -8.07
CA GLN A 71 -13.47 -19.66 -8.75
C GLN A 71 -12.71 -18.60 -7.92
N GLY A 72 -12.91 -18.57 -6.61
CA GLY A 72 -12.19 -17.68 -5.74
C GLY A 72 -10.68 -17.97 -5.72
N ALA A 73 -10.29 -19.25 -5.64
CA ALA A 73 -8.89 -19.64 -5.69
C ALA A 73 -8.22 -19.22 -7.02
N VAL A 74 -8.90 -19.39 -8.14
CA VAL A 74 -8.42 -18.92 -9.46
C VAL A 74 -8.31 -17.39 -9.49
N ALA A 75 -9.29 -16.66 -8.95
CA ALA A 75 -9.23 -15.20 -8.88
C ALA A 75 -8.03 -14.71 -8.06
N PHE A 76 -7.76 -15.32 -6.90
CA PHE A 76 -6.54 -15.05 -6.12
C PHE A 76 -5.28 -15.36 -6.91
N ALA A 77 -5.19 -16.53 -7.55
CA ALA A 77 -4.03 -16.90 -8.34
C ALA A 77 -3.75 -15.90 -9.47
N VAL A 78 -4.79 -15.44 -10.17
CA VAL A 78 -4.66 -14.41 -11.21
C VAL A 78 -4.12 -13.10 -10.63
N LEU A 79 -4.67 -12.61 -9.53
CA LEU A 79 -4.20 -11.39 -8.88
C LEU A 79 -2.73 -11.52 -8.44
N ILE A 80 -2.34 -12.65 -7.87
CA ILE A 80 -0.96 -12.93 -7.46
C ILE A 80 -0.03 -12.93 -8.67
N VAL A 81 -0.40 -13.61 -9.75
CA VAL A 81 0.41 -13.65 -10.99
C VAL A 81 0.56 -12.24 -11.57
N LEU A 82 -0.52 -11.47 -11.66
CA LEU A 82 -0.45 -10.06 -12.12
C LEU A 82 0.48 -9.21 -11.24
N GLN A 83 0.38 -9.36 -9.92
CA GLN A 83 1.28 -8.69 -8.99
C GLN A 83 2.75 -9.06 -9.21
N LEU A 84 3.03 -10.36 -9.38
CA LEU A 84 4.39 -10.83 -9.66
C LEU A 84 4.93 -10.28 -10.98
N VAL A 85 4.09 -10.25 -12.04
CA VAL A 85 4.44 -9.67 -13.34
C VAL A 85 4.77 -8.19 -13.20
N VAL A 86 3.90 -7.40 -12.54
CA VAL A 86 4.12 -5.97 -12.31
C VAL A 86 5.41 -5.74 -11.51
N THR A 87 5.63 -6.51 -10.45
CA THR A 87 6.83 -6.40 -9.62
C THR A 87 8.09 -6.76 -10.42
N TYR A 88 8.04 -7.84 -11.20
CA TYR A 88 9.14 -8.27 -12.05
C TYR A 88 9.52 -7.23 -13.11
N LEU A 89 8.53 -6.67 -13.80
CA LEU A 89 8.74 -5.62 -14.80
C LEU A 89 9.27 -4.33 -14.16
N SER A 90 8.76 -3.96 -12.98
CA SER A 90 9.21 -2.76 -12.24
C SER A 90 10.69 -2.84 -11.83
N VAL A 91 11.22 -4.04 -11.53
CA VAL A 91 12.64 -4.20 -11.19
C VAL A 91 13.54 -4.15 -12.44
N ARG A 92 13.01 -4.52 -13.61
CA ARG A 92 13.80 -4.61 -14.85
C ARG A 92 13.77 -3.36 -15.75
N SER A 93 12.80 -2.49 -15.58
CA SER A 93 12.61 -1.33 -16.44
C SER A 93 12.33 -0.08 -15.62
N GLU A 94 13.27 0.87 -15.64
CA GLU A 94 13.10 2.18 -14.99
C GLU A 94 11.90 2.95 -15.57
N ARG A 95 11.67 2.84 -16.90
CA ARG A 95 10.51 3.47 -17.55
C ARG A 95 9.20 2.87 -17.04
N PHE A 96 9.13 1.56 -16.90
CA PHE A 96 7.94 0.89 -16.35
C PHE A 96 7.75 1.23 -14.88
N GLN A 97 8.83 1.29 -14.12
CA GLN A 97 8.82 1.70 -12.72
C GLN A 97 8.28 3.12 -12.55
N SER A 98 8.74 4.08 -13.38
CA SER A 98 8.29 5.48 -13.28
C SER A 98 6.82 5.70 -13.65
N VAL A 99 6.23 4.80 -14.46
CA VAL A 99 4.79 4.83 -14.80
C VAL A 99 3.93 4.27 -13.67
N ILE A 100 4.40 3.21 -13.01
CA ILE A 100 3.62 2.48 -12.00
C ILE A 100 3.87 2.99 -10.59
N LYS A 101 5.10 3.39 -10.28
CA LYS A 101 5.50 3.85 -8.95
C LYS A 101 5.72 5.35 -8.98
N ALA A 102 4.98 6.08 -8.13
CA ALA A 102 5.36 7.43 -7.79
C ALA A 102 6.81 7.43 -7.25
N GLN A 103 7.58 8.45 -7.56
CA GLN A 103 8.92 8.60 -6.97
C GLN A 103 8.80 9.33 -5.64
N PRO A 104 9.63 8.99 -4.64
CA PRO A 104 9.68 9.75 -3.40
C PRO A 104 10.02 11.23 -3.71
N SER A 105 9.41 12.15 -2.99
CA SER A 105 9.60 13.59 -3.20
C SER A 105 10.02 14.28 -1.91
N ILE A 106 11.14 15.01 -1.92
CA ILE A 106 11.57 15.84 -0.78
C ILE A 106 10.65 17.06 -0.72
N LEU A 107 9.95 17.24 0.38
CA LEU A 107 9.02 18.36 0.63
C LEU A 107 9.61 19.42 1.56
N TYR A 108 10.54 19.02 2.43
CA TYR A 108 11.29 19.90 3.34
C TYR A 108 12.72 19.40 3.45
N TYR A 109 13.66 20.33 3.47
CA TYR A 109 15.08 20.03 3.63
C TYR A 109 15.80 21.21 4.29
N GLU A 110 16.49 20.95 5.39
CA GLU A 110 17.34 21.89 6.13
C GLU A 110 16.76 23.32 6.26
N GLY A 111 15.55 23.43 6.80
CA GLY A 111 14.87 24.72 7.00
C GLY A 111 14.06 25.23 5.81
N THR A 112 14.13 24.59 4.64
CA THR A 112 13.48 25.05 3.42
C THR A 112 12.29 24.18 3.04
N TYR A 113 11.10 24.80 2.87
CA TYR A 113 9.91 24.15 2.33
C TYR A 113 9.88 24.23 0.81
N TYR A 114 9.78 23.11 0.12
CA TYR A 114 9.64 23.04 -1.33
C TYR A 114 8.16 23.20 -1.74
N ARG A 115 7.64 24.41 -1.64
CA ARG A 115 6.21 24.72 -1.82
C ARG A 115 5.64 24.26 -3.16
N ASP A 116 6.42 24.31 -4.24
CA ASP A 116 6.00 23.85 -5.55
C ASP A 116 5.81 22.33 -5.61
N ARG A 117 6.69 21.57 -4.92
CA ARG A 117 6.55 20.12 -4.76
C ARG A 117 5.35 19.81 -3.87
N MET A 118 5.22 20.49 -2.74
CA MET A 118 4.07 20.33 -1.83
C MET A 118 2.74 20.54 -2.54
N ARG A 119 2.62 21.59 -3.37
CA ARG A 119 1.42 21.85 -4.19
C ARG A 119 1.15 20.73 -5.19
N ARG A 120 2.18 20.21 -5.87
CA ARG A 120 2.07 19.13 -6.84
C ARG A 120 1.61 17.84 -6.19
N GLU A 121 2.17 17.54 -5.03
CA GLU A 121 1.86 16.34 -4.25
C GLU A 121 0.62 16.55 -3.34
N ARG A 122 0.04 17.76 -3.30
CA ARG A 122 -1.13 18.11 -2.49
C ARG A 122 -0.93 17.91 -0.99
N VAL A 123 0.27 18.20 -0.51
CA VAL A 123 0.65 18.11 0.91
C VAL A 123 0.73 19.53 1.49
N SER A 124 0.11 19.75 2.64
CA SER A 124 0.14 21.00 3.39
C SER A 124 1.32 21.06 4.37
N GLU A 125 1.70 22.27 4.81
CA GLU A 125 2.69 22.44 5.88
C GLU A 125 2.21 21.81 7.20
N GLU A 126 0.89 21.83 7.45
CA GLU A 126 0.31 21.22 8.65
C GLU A 126 0.48 19.70 8.68
N GLU A 127 0.37 19.03 7.52
CA GLU A 127 0.64 17.59 7.41
C GLU A 127 2.11 17.28 7.66
N LEU A 128 3.04 18.13 7.19
CA LEU A 128 4.46 17.99 7.48
C LEU A 128 4.75 18.13 8.99
N HIS A 129 4.16 19.15 9.63
CA HIS A 129 4.27 19.33 11.08
C HIS A 129 3.64 18.17 11.86
N ALA A 130 2.50 17.65 11.38
CA ALA A 130 1.86 16.49 12.01
C ALA A 130 2.76 15.24 11.94
N SER A 131 3.39 15.00 10.79
CA SER A 131 4.32 13.87 10.60
C SER A 131 5.56 14.01 11.48
N ALA A 132 6.11 15.23 11.63
CA ALA A 132 7.20 15.50 12.56
C ALA A 132 6.82 15.15 14.00
N ARG A 133 5.64 15.62 14.47
CA ARG A 133 5.14 15.29 15.81
C ARG A 133 4.90 13.79 16.01
N GLN A 134 4.35 13.08 15.02
CA GLN A 134 4.14 11.64 15.08
C GLN A 134 5.45 10.86 15.19
N SER A 135 6.54 11.41 14.64
CA SER A 135 7.89 10.86 14.74
C SER A 135 8.64 11.28 16.00
N GLY A 136 7.97 12.00 16.94
CA GLY A 136 8.55 12.44 18.20
C GLY A 136 9.41 13.69 18.10
N VAL A 137 9.37 14.42 16.97
CA VAL A 137 10.13 15.66 16.76
C VAL A 137 9.24 16.85 17.09
N GLY A 138 9.65 17.67 18.08
CA GLY A 138 8.87 18.80 18.58
C GLY A 138 9.09 20.11 17.84
N GLY A 139 10.17 20.25 17.08
CA GLY A 139 10.51 21.48 16.34
C GLY A 139 11.08 21.19 14.96
N MET A 140 10.74 22.03 13.99
CA MET A 140 11.23 21.88 12.62
C MET A 140 12.72 22.15 12.46
N ASP A 141 13.33 22.83 13.41
CA ASP A 141 14.78 23.02 13.55
C ASP A 141 15.55 21.70 13.78
N GLN A 142 14.86 20.70 14.31
CA GLN A 142 15.40 19.36 14.53
C GLN A 142 15.18 18.42 13.34
N VAL A 143 14.42 18.86 12.33
CA VAL A 143 14.12 18.09 11.12
C VAL A 143 15.14 18.40 10.04
N GLY A 144 15.86 17.39 9.57
CA GLY A 144 16.77 17.50 8.43
C GLY A 144 16.05 17.37 7.09
N ALA A 145 15.14 16.40 6.96
CA ALA A 145 14.36 16.21 5.74
C ALA A 145 12.96 15.63 6.03
N LEU A 146 11.98 16.01 5.21
CA LEU A 146 10.67 15.36 5.10
C LEU A 146 10.47 14.90 3.66
N ILE A 147 10.18 13.61 3.50
CA ILE A 147 10.09 12.96 2.21
C ILE A 147 8.73 12.28 2.10
N LEU A 148 7.98 12.63 1.06
CA LEU A 148 6.78 11.90 0.68
C LEU A 148 7.21 10.60 -0.01
N GLU A 149 6.84 9.47 0.57
CA GLU A 149 7.18 8.14 0.06
C GLU A 149 6.20 7.67 -1.04
N THR A 150 6.57 6.59 -1.70
CA THR A 150 5.79 6.00 -2.80
C THR A 150 4.44 5.43 -2.37
N ASP A 151 4.25 5.17 -1.08
CA ASP A 151 2.98 4.70 -0.49
C ASP A 151 2.11 5.83 0.07
N GLY A 152 2.58 7.09 -0.05
CA GLY A 152 1.89 8.28 0.44
C GLY A 152 2.19 8.63 1.90
N THR A 153 3.06 7.89 2.58
CA THR A 153 3.53 8.26 3.93
C THR A 153 4.61 9.33 3.87
N ILE A 154 4.82 10.05 4.98
CA ILE A 154 5.87 11.06 5.07
C ILE A 154 6.96 10.53 6.01
N SER A 155 8.14 10.26 5.44
CA SER A 155 9.34 9.93 6.21
C SER A 155 9.94 11.18 6.83
N VAL A 156 10.23 11.11 8.13
CA VAL A 156 10.85 12.20 8.90
C VAL A 156 12.27 11.81 9.25
N ILE A 157 13.24 12.58 8.77
CA ILE A 157 14.66 12.40 9.08
C ILE A 157 15.10 13.55 9.98
N ALA A 158 15.50 13.24 11.20
CA ALA A 158 16.02 14.22 12.11
C ALA A 158 17.39 14.78 11.64
N SER A 159 17.68 16.04 11.91
CA SER A 159 18.96 16.68 11.54
C SER A 159 20.17 15.91 12.07
N SER A 160 20.07 15.33 13.27
CA SER A 160 21.11 14.50 13.87
C SER A 160 21.32 13.16 13.16
N SER A 161 20.40 12.72 12.31
CA SER A 161 20.40 11.43 11.62
C SER A 161 20.63 11.56 10.11
N MET A 162 21.00 12.74 9.60
CA MET A 162 21.16 12.99 8.17
C MET A 162 22.31 12.19 7.52
N GLY A 163 23.34 11.85 8.29
CA GLY A 163 24.46 11.03 7.81
C GLY A 163 25.11 11.60 6.53
N ASP A 164 25.49 10.72 5.61
CA ASP A 164 26.06 11.06 4.31
C ASP A 164 25.01 11.35 3.23
N GLN A 165 23.72 11.28 3.59
CA GLN A 165 22.56 11.61 2.75
C GLN A 165 22.42 10.74 1.50
N THR A 166 23.10 9.61 1.40
CA THR A 166 23.03 8.71 0.22
C THR A 166 21.65 8.05 0.05
N ALA A 167 20.86 8.01 1.13
CA ALA A 167 19.49 7.47 1.12
C ALA A 167 18.41 8.49 0.69
N LEU A 168 18.76 9.77 0.52
CA LEU A 168 17.80 10.79 0.13
C LEU A 168 17.49 10.68 -1.37
N PRO A 169 16.19 10.76 -1.76
CA PRO A 169 15.80 10.81 -3.16
C PRO A 169 16.19 12.16 -3.79
N ASP A 170 16.43 12.18 -5.10
CA ASP A 170 16.63 13.41 -5.90
C ASP A 170 17.72 14.38 -5.40
N ARG A 171 18.82 13.84 -4.88
CA ARG A 171 19.95 14.64 -4.39
C ARG A 171 20.49 15.64 -5.42
N ASP A 172 20.46 15.26 -6.72
CA ASP A 172 20.94 16.11 -7.81
C ASP A 172 19.95 17.23 -8.20
N ARG A 173 18.73 17.19 -7.68
CA ARG A 173 17.67 18.17 -7.95
C ARG A 173 17.37 19.10 -6.77
N VAL A 174 18.09 18.96 -5.66
CA VAL A 174 18.04 19.93 -4.57
C VAL A 174 18.85 21.14 -5.04
N PRO A 175 18.27 22.34 -5.22
CA PRO A 175 19.04 23.53 -5.53
C PRO A 175 20.08 23.72 -4.42
N LYS A 176 21.35 23.74 -4.77
CA LYS A 176 22.40 24.19 -3.84
C LYS A 176 22.09 25.67 -3.58
N LEU A 177 21.76 25.99 -2.32
CA LEU A 177 21.63 27.35 -1.84
C LEU A 177 22.93 28.13 -2.02
#